data_ccb83e7ed181bc345c0cd0015f74f044
#
_entry.id   ccb83e7ed181bc345c0cd0015f74f044
#
_cell.length_a   1.000
_cell.length_b   1.000
_cell.length_c   1.000
_cell.angle_alpha   90.00
_cell.angle_beta   90.00
_cell.angle_gamma   90.00
#
_symmetry.space_group_name_H-M   'P 1'
#
loop_
_entity.id
_entity.type
_entity.pdbx_description
1 polymer ?
#
loop_
_entity_poly.entity_id
_entity_poly.type
_entity_poly.pdbx_seq_one_letter_code
_entity_poly.pdbx_strand_id
1 'polypeptide(L)'
;MILGTHTSDNEPNYLMLAQVQLPLDDAEADARHYEDDHADIGGFGAASGKVQIVQQINHDGEVNRARYMPQNSFIIATKTVSAEVYVFDYSKHPSKPPLDGACNPDLRLKGHNSEGYGLSWSIFKEGHLLSGSDDAQICLWDIQANGKNKTLDASQIFKVCLMILFQFEHANLELCSQHWG
;
A
#
# COMPACT_ATOMS: atom_id res chain seq x y z
N MET A 1 8.25 -3.69 6.04
CA MET A 1 7.70 -2.42 5.50
C MET A 1 7.29 -2.65 4.05
N ILE A 2 6.21 -2.02 3.60
CA ILE A 2 5.76 -2.09 2.21
C ILE A 2 6.08 -0.75 1.54
N LEU A 3 6.63 -0.82 0.33
CA LEU A 3 6.98 0.33 -0.50
C LEU A 3 6.41 0.15 -1.90
N GLY A 4 6.03 1.23 -2.54
CA GLY A 4 5.71 1.28 -3.96
C GLY A 4 6.65 2.24 -4.66
N THR A 5 7.01 1.95 -5.90
CA THR A 5 7.77 2.89 -6.71
C THR A 5 6.85 3.88 -7.41
N HIS A 6 7.38 5.05 -7.65
CA HIS A 6 6.76 6.13 -8.41
C HIS A 6 7.85 6.71 -9.32
N THR A 7 8.06 6.03 -10.45
CA THR A 7 9.15 6.33 -11.38
C THR A 7 8.60 7.02 -12.63
N SER A 8 9.50 7.58 -13.44
CA SER A 8 9.12 8.13 -14.74
C SER A 8 8.65 7.03 -15.71
N ASP A 9 7.87 7.40 -16.74
CA ASP A 9 7.20 6.49 -17.69
C ASP A 9 8.08 5.45 -18.37
N ASN A 10 9.40 5.62 -18.34
CA ASN A 10 10.37 4.73 -18.99
C ASN A 10 11.02 3.70 -18.07
N GLU A 11 10.68 3.72 -16.79
CA GLU A 11 11.25 2.81 -15.79
C GLU A 11 10.20 1.85 -15.24
N PRO A 12 10.57 0.59 -14.98
CA PRO A 12 9.64 -0.37 -14.42
C PRO A 12 9.25 0.02 -12.99
N ASN A 13 7.97 -0.19 -12.66
CA ASN A 13 7.44 0.02 -11.33
C ASN A 13 7.29 -1.28 -10.57
N TYR A 14 7.41 -1.19 -9.25
CA TYR A 14 7.41 -2.34 -8.36
C TYR A 14 6.62 -2.09 -7.07
N LEU A 15 5.94 -3.13 -6.62
CA LEU A 15 5.58 -3.29 -5.21
C LEU A 15 6.75 -3.98 -4.51
N MET A 16 7.26 -3.39 -3.43
CA MET A 16 8.44 -3.90 -2.73
C MET A 16 8.14 -4.19 -1.27
N LEU A 17 8.72 -5.26 -0.77
CA LEU A 17 8.81 -5.54 0.66
C LEU A 17 10.24 -5.28 1.14
N ALA A 18 10.34 -4.51 2.22
CA ALA A 18 11.61 -4.18 2.84
C ALA A 18 11.64 -4.63 4.29
N GLN A 19 12.75 -5.21 4.68
CA GLN A 19 13.10 -5.45 6.07
C GLN A 19 13.80 -4.20 6.61
N VAL A 20 13.34 -3.70 7.74
CA VAL A 20 13.93 -2.56 8.43
C VAL A 20 14.51 -3.06 9.73
N GLN A 21 15.79 -2.86 9.92
CA GLN A 21 16.46 -3.11 11.19
C GLN A 21 16.39 -1.82 12.01
N LEU A 22 15.64 -1.85 13.10
CA LEU A 22 15.56 -0.72 14.03
C LEU A 22 16.74 -0.81 15.02
N PRO A 23 17.26 0.33 15.50
CA PRO A 23 18.18 0.37 16.63
C PRO A 23 17.53 -0.28 17.86
N LEU A 24 18.32 -0.95 18.69
CA LEU A 24 17.86 -1.40 19.98
C LEU A 24 17.60 -0.18 20.90
N ASP A 25 16.56 -0.26 21.73
CA ASP A 25 16.20 0.83 22.66
C ASP A 25 17.32 1.15 23.65
N ASP A 26 18.24 0.22 23.91
CA ASP A 26 19.42 0.35 24.78
C ASP A 26 20.65 0.97 24.08
N ALA A 27 20.56 1.33 22.80
CA ALA A 27 21.58 2.16 22.17
C ALA A 27 21.44 3.60 22.73
N GLU A 28 21.86 3.80 23.97
CA GLU A 28 22.11 5.14 24.50
C GLU A 28 22.92 5.88 23.44
N ALA A 29 22.35 6.92 22.91
CA ALA A 29 23.07 7.88 22.09
C ALA A 29 24.22 8.41 22.99
N ASP A 30 25.38 7.81 22.86
CA ASP A 30 26.58 8.31 23.54
C ASP A 30 26.90 9.67 22.93
N ALA A 31 26.28 10.69 23.50
CA ALA A 31 26.43 12.08 23.11
C ALA A 31 27.87 12.58 23.28
N ARG A 32 28.80 11.73 23.75
CA ARG A 32 30.20 12.07 24.03
C ARG A 32 31.10 11.96 22.80
N HIS A 33 30.61 11.46 21.65
CA HIS A 33 31.39 11.38 20.40
C HIS A 33 31.16 12.54 19.43
N TYR A 34 30.53 13.65 19.89
CA TYR A 34 30.29 14.81 19.04
C TYR A 34 31.42 15.86 19.05
N GLU A 35 32.59 15.56 19.60
CA GLU A 35 33.67 16.53 19.73
C GLU A 35 34.85 16.36 18.77
N ASP A 36 34.80 15.55 17.73
CA ASP A 36 35.90 15.53 16.73
C ASP A 36 35.35 15.55 15.30
N ASP A 37 35.59 16.75 14.72
CA ASP A 37 35.83 17.11 13.34
C ASP A 37 35.12 16.43 12.18
N HIS A 38 34.39 17.25 11.50
CA HIS A 38 33.84 17.27 10.16
C HIS A 38 32.31 17.12 10.10
N ALA A 39 31.74 18.32 9.92
CA ALA A 39 30.34 18.57 9.64
C ALA A 39 29.86 17.82 8.39
N ASP A 40 29.23 16.68 8.59
CA ASP A 40 28.19 16.21 7.68
C ASP A 40 26.84 16.40 8.38
N ILE A 41 26.12 17.41 7.90
CA ILE A 41 24.81 17.82 8.44
C ILE A 41 23.81 16.74 8.04
N GLY A 42 23.38 15.92 9.00
CA GLY A 42 22.35 14.92 8.78
C GLY A 42 22.52 13.69 9.65
N GLY A 43 22.72 13.86 10.95
CA GLY A 43 22.96 12.74 11.83
C GLY A 43 21.79 12.36 12.69
N PHE A 44 21.19 11.24 12.47
CA PHE A 44 20.84 10.37 13.57
C PHE A 44 22.11 9.57 13.91
N GLY A 45 22.66 9.76 15.11
CA GLY A 45 23.92 9.17 15.54
C GLY A 45 23.99 7.66 15.27
N ALA A 46 25.17 7.16 15.18
CA ALA A 46 25.75 5.83 14.89
C ALA A 46 24.90 4.54 14.89
N ALA A 47 23.61 4.59 15.09
CA ALA A 47 22.66 3.51 14.88
C ALA A 47 22.24 3.49 13.41
N SER A 48 23.04 2.88 12.56
CA SER A 48 22.71 2.72 11.14
C SER A 48 21.49 1.79 11.01
N GLY A 49 20.29 2.37 10.95
CA GLY A 49 19.10 1.65 10.54
C GLY A 49 19.34 1.09 9.14
N LYS A 50 19.30 -0.24 9.00
CA LYS A 50 19.49 -0.89 7.70
C LYS A 50 18.14 -1.19 7.07
N VAL A 51 17.90 -0.67 5.89
CA VAL A 51 16.74 -1.03 5.05
C VAL A 51 17.24 -1.98 3.96
N GLN A 52 16.63 -3.15 3.87
CA GLN A 52 16.96 -4.15 2.86
C GLN A 52 15.70 -4.57 2.12
N ILE A 53 15.69 -4.45 0.80
CA ILE A 53 14.61 -4.96 -0.05
C ILE A 53 14.72 -6.49 -0.07
N VAL A 54 13.67 -7.17 0.38
CA VAL A 54 13.62 -8.64 0.44
C VAL A 54 12.79 -9.26 -0.67
N GLN A 55 11.85 -8.49 -1.25
CA GLN A 55 11.04 -8.93 -2.38
C GLN A 55 10.64 -7.74 -3.26
N GLN A 56 10.58 -7.99 -4.57
CA GLN A 56 10.06 -7.05 -5.57
C GLN A 56 9.05 -7.79 -6.45
N ILE A 57 7.91 -7.14 -6.73
CA ILE A 57 6.85 -7.66 -7.59
C ILE A 57 6.60 -6.62 -8.68
N ASN A 58 6.59 -7.04 -9.95
CA ASN A 58 6.28 -6.14 -11.08
C ASN A 58 4.91 -5.49 -10.89
N HIS A 59 4.82 -4.20 -11.15
CA HIS A 59 3.59 -3.43 -11.03
C HIS A 59 3.35 -2.60 -12.28
N ASP A 60 2.11 -2.60 -12.80
CA ASP A 60 1.72 -1.79 -13.96
C ASP A 60 1.55 -0.32 -13.52
N GLY A 61 2.50 0.52 -13.96
CA GLY A 61 2.53 1.92 -13.58
C GLY A 61 2.87 2.16 -12.12
N GLU A 62 2.75 3.40 -11.71
CA GLU A 62 3.10 3.86 -10.38
C GLU A 62 2.16 3.29 -9.30
N VAL A 63 2.71 3.11 -8.10
CA VAL A 63 1.97 2.67 -6.93
C VAL A 63 1.56 3.90 -6.12
N ASN A 64 0.34 4.40 -6.35
CA ASN A 64 -0.17 5.57 -5.63
C ASN A 64 -0.33 5.30 -4.13
N ARG A 65 -0.73 4.08 -3.77
CA ARG A 65 -0.88 3.65 -2.37
C ARG A 65 -0.78 2.13 -2.28
N ALA A 66 -0.18 1.64 -1.20
CA ALA A 66 -0.16 0.22 -0.85
C ALA A 66 -0.58 0.02 0.62
N ARG A 67 -1.39 -1.00 0.90
CA ARG A 67 -1.84 -1.37 2.25
C ARG A 67 -1.96 -2.88 2.39
N TYR A 68 -1.41 -3.45 3.46
CA TYR A 68 -1.63 -4.85 3.82
C TYR A 68 -2.99 -5.02 4.53
N MET A 69 -3.59 -6.20 4.38
CA MET A 69 -4.82 -6.56 5.09
C MET A 69 -4.52 -6.89 6.55
N PRO A 70 -5.17 -6.23 7.53
CA PRO A 70 -4.86 -6.43 8.95
C PRO A 70 -4.99 -7.88 9.42
N GLN A 71 -5.97 -8.62 8.90
CA GLN A 71 -6.23 -10.01 9.28
C GLN A 71 -5.26 -11.01 8.61
N ASN A 72 -4.68 -10.62 7.47
CA ASN A 72 -3.70 -11.44 6.75
C ASN A 72 -2.67 -10.55 6.06
N SER A 73 -1.52 -10.37 6.69
CA SER A 73 -0.46 -9.49 6.19
C SER A 73 0.19 -9.95 4.87
N PHE A 74 -0.06 -11.18 4.41
CA PHE A 74 0.39 -11.63 3.08
C PHE A 74 -0.37 -10.97 1.94
N ILE A 75 -1.57 -10.45 2.22
CA ILE A 75 -2.41 -9.80 1.22
C ILE A 75 -2.16 -8.29 1.24
N ILE A 76 -1.77 -7.77 0.09
CA ILE A 76 -1.50 -6.34 -0.11
C ILE A 76 -2.40 -5.83 -1.23
N ALA A 77 -3.11 -4.74 -0.98
CA ALA A 77 -3.78 -3.99 -2.02
C ALA A 77 -2.93 -2.80 -2.46
N THR A 78 -2.94 -2.49 -3.75
CA THR A 78 -2.30 -1.31 -4.32
C THR A 78 -3.29 -0.49 -5.13
N LYS A 79 -3.25 0.82 -4.96
CA LYS A 79 -3.95 1.78 -5.81
C LYS A 79 -3.03 2.15 -6.96
N THR A 80 -3.56 2.13 -8.18
CA THR A 80 -2.80 2.32 -9.41
C THR A 80 -3.18 3.61 -10.12
N VAL A 81 -2.34 4.05 -11.05
CA VAL A 81 -2.65 5.16 -11.98
C VAL A 81 -3.71 4.79 -13.02
N SER A 82 -3.99 3.50 -13.20
CA SER A 82 -4.96 3.00 -14.19
C SER A 82 -6.40 2.90 -13.69
N ALA A 83 -6.75 3.55 -12.59
CA ALA A 83 -8.05 3.45 -11.92
C ALA A 83 -8.33 2.10 -11.23
N GLU A 84 -7.71 1.00 -11.63
CA GLU A 84 -7.88 -0.30 -10.99
C GLU A 84 -7.18 -0.34 -9.62
N VAL A 85 -7.67 -1.20 -8.74
CA VAL A 85 -6.98 -1.59 -7.51
C VAL A 85 -6.50 -3.03 -7.69
N TYR A 86 -5.21 -3.27 -7.42
CA TYR A 86 -4.65 -4.61 -7.49
C TYR A 86 -4.55 -5.22 -6.09
N VAL A 87 -4.71 -6.53 -6.02
CA VAL A 87 -4.47 -7.31 -4.80
C VAL A 87 -3.44 -8.38 -5.10
N PHE A 88 -2.40 -8.42 -4.27
CA PHE A 88 -1.32 -9.38 -4.34
C PHE A 88 -1.27 -10.23 -3.08
N ASP A 89 -1.15 -11.53 -3.22
CA ASP A 89 -0.68 -12.42 -2.17
C ASP A 89 0.83 -12.61 -2.37
N TYR A 90 1.65 -11.82 -1.66
CA TYR A 90 3.08 -11.80 -1.92
C TYR A 90 3.77 -13.15 -1.61
N SER A 91 3.14 -14.04 -0.85
CA SER A 91 3.67 -15.38 -0.61
C SER A 91 3.69 -16.26 -1.86
N LYS A 92 2.87 -15.94 -2.87
CA LYS A 92 2.80 -16.64 -4.15
C LYS A 92 3.73 -16.08 -5.21
N HIS A 93 4.36 -14.94 -4.94
CA HIS A 93 5.26 -14.28 -5.88
C HIS A 93 6.73 -14.59 -5.54
N PRO A 94 7.61 -14.70 -6.55
CA PRO A 94 9.03 -14.87 -6.32
C PRO A 94 9.65 -13.63 -5.65
N SER A 95 10.78 -13.80 -4.96
CA SER A 95 11.48 -12.68 -4.31
C SER A 95 12.08 -11.68 -5.31
N LYS A 96 12.39 -12.15 -6.52
CA LYS A 96 12.83 -11.31 -7.64
C LYS A 96 11.78 -11.35 -8.74
N PRO A 97 11.43 -10.19 -9.33
CA PRO A 97 10.41 -10.15 -10.37
C PRO A 97 10.88 -10.87 -11.64
N PRO A 98 9.95 -11.49 -12.39
CA PRO A 98 10.25 -12.01 -13.72
C PRO A 98 10.77 -10.91 -14.64
N LEU A 99 11.72 -11.26 -15.51
CA LEU A 99 12.38 -10.32 -16.43
C LEU A 99 11.47 -9.83 -17.57
N ASP A 100 10.32 -10.48 -17.78
CA ASP A 100 9.32 -10.09 -18.78
C ASP A 100 8.56 -8.80 -18.42
N GLY A 101 8.75 -8.30 -17.20
CA GLY A 101 8.07 -7.09 -16.69
C GLY A 101 6.57 -7.26 -16.45
N ALA A 102 6.01 -8.46 -16.62
CA ALA A 102 4.58 -8.69 -16.52
C ALA A 102 4.06 -8.48 -15.10
N CYS A 103 3.03 -7.64 -14.96
CA CYS A 103 2.28 -7.47 -13.71
C CYS A 103 1.16 -8.51 -13.62
N ASN A 104 1.27 -9.39 -12.64
CA ASN A 104 0.34 -10.50 -12.44
C ASN A 104 -0.30 -10.44 -11.03
N PRO A 105 -1.21 -9.49 -10.76
CA PRO A 105 -1.92 -9.47 -9.48
C PRO A 105 -2.82 -10.71 -9.32
N ASP A 106 -3.05 -11.13 -8.08
CA ASP A 106 -3.98 -12.21 -7.77
C ASP A 106 -5.43 -11.80 -8.07
N LEU A 107 -5.76 -10.51 -7.81
CA LEU A 107 -7.05 -9.91 -8.17
C LEU A 107 -6.85 -8.51 -8.78
N ARG A 108 -7.72 -8.20 -9.74
CA ARG A 108 -7.94 -6.85 -10.29
C ARG A 108 -9.33 -6.39 -9.89
N LEU A 109 -9.41 -5.32 -9.10
CA LEU A 109 -10.66 -4.77 -8.58
C LEU A 109 -11.08 -3.60 -9.47
N LYS A 110 -12.29 -3.70 -10.05
CA LYS A 110 -12.87 -2.71 -10.95
C LYS A 110 -14.00 -1.94 -10.27
N GLY A 111 -14.19 -0.71 -10.70
CA GLY A 111 -15.26 0.16 -10.20
C GLY A 111 -14.96 1.63 -10.38
N HIS A 112 -13.70 2.05 -10.27
CA HIS A 112 -13.28 3.41 -10.52
C HIS A 112 -13.06 3.72 -12.01
N ASN A 113 -13.17 5.00 -12.37
CA ASN A 113 -12.92 5.53 -13.73
C ASN A 113 -11.70 6.46 -13.78
N SER A 114 -11.12 6.78 -12.63
CA SER A 114 -9.94 7.63 -12.50
C SER A 114 -9.02 7.08 -11.43
N GLU A 115 -7.77 7.47 -11.47
CA GLU A 115 -6.81 7.21 -10.41
C GLU A 115 -7.22 7.86 -9.09
N GLY A 116 -6.45 7.66 -8.07
CA GLY A 116 -6.60 8.29 -6.75
C GLY A 116 -5.69 7.66 -5.72
N TYR A 117 -5.86 8.04 -4.46
CA TYR A 117 -4.96 7.67 -3.38
C TYR A 117 -5.65 6.99 -2.19
N GLY A 118 -6.99 7.06 -2.13
CA GLY A 118 -7.76 6.46 -1.04
C GLY A 118 -7.73 4.94 -1.08
N LEU A 119 -7.22 4.28 -0.02
CA LEU A 119 -7.18 2.82 0.08
C LEU A 119 -7.13 2.40 1.56
N SER A 120 -8.11 1.62 2.01
CA SER A 120 -8.21 1.16 3.39
C SER A 120 -8.90 -0.19 3.51
N TRP A 121 -8.27 -1.11 4.23
CA TRP A 121 -8.89 -2.37 4.63
C TRP A 121 -9.78 -2.20 5.86
N SER A 122 -10.86 -2.96 5.92
CA SER A 122 -11.65 -3.08 7.14
C SER A 122 -10.86 -3.81 8.23
N ILE A 123 -10.78 -3.23 9.42
CA ILE A 123 -10.21 -3.89 10.60
C ILE A 123 -11.20 -4.86 11.25
N PHE A 124 -12.50 -4.71 10.97
CA PHE A 124 -13.57 -5.51 11.59
C PHE A 124 -13.98 -6.70 10.72
N LYS A 125 -13.95 -6.53 9.40
CA LYS A 125 -14.45 -7.51 8.46
C LYS A 125 -13.37 -7.89 7.46
N GLU A 126 -12.87 -9.11 7.58
CA GLU A 126 -11.82 -9.64 6.72
C GLU A 126 -12.23 -9.59 5.25
N GLY A 127 -11.28 -9.24 4.38
CA GLY A 127 -11.50 -9.17 2.94
C GLY A 127 -12.25 -7.95 2.43
N HIS A 128 -12.75 -7.06 3.32
CA HIS A 128 -13.41 -5.84 2.89
C HIS A 128 -12.41 -4.71 2.68
N LEU A 129 -12.43 -4.15 1.46
CA LEU A 129 -11.55 -3.08 1.02
C LEU A 129 -12.36 -1.89 0.52
N LEU A 130 -12.03 -0.70 0.99
CA LEU A 130 -12.53 0.58 0.48
C LEU A 130 -11.45 1.30 -0.31
N SER A 131 -11.86 1.95 -1.40
CA SER A 131 -10.99 2.83 -2.18
C SER A 131 -11.74 4.08 -2.61
N GLY A 132 -11.07 5.23 -2.50
CA GLY A 132 -11.53 6.52 -3.04
C GLY A 132 -10.66 6.96 -4.20
N SER A 133 -11.26 7.60 -5.20
CA SER A 133 -10.60 8.09 -6.41
C SER A 133 -11.06 9.49 -6.79
N ASP A 134 -10.34 10.09 -7.72
CA ASP A 134 -10.62 11.43 -8.27
C ASP A 134 -11.91 11.47 -9.10
N ASP A 135 -12.52 10.32 -9.37
CA ASP A 135 -13.86 10.19 -9.95
C ASP A 135 -15.01 10.54 -8.97
N ALA A 136 -14.68 11.03 -7.77
CA ALA A 136 -15.61 11.34 -6.70
C ALA A 136 -16.46 10.13 -6.27
N GLN A 137 -15.89 8.92 -6.33
CA GLN A 137 -16.52 7.69 -5.90
C GLN A 137 -15.70 7.01 -4.80
N ILE A 138 -16.41 6.30 -3.93
CA ILE A 138 -15.85 5.30 -3.02
C ILE A 138 -16.39 3.95 -3.45
N CYS A 139 -15.49 3.02 -3.73
CA CYS A 139 -15.80 1.64 -4.06
C CYS A 139 -15.52 0.72 -2.88
N LEU A 140 -16.43 -0.23 -2.66
CA LEU A 140 -16.29 -1.30 -1.66
C LEU A 140 -16.21 -2.64 -2.38
N TRP A 141 -15.23 -3.46 -2.03
CA TRP A 141 -15.11 -4.85 -2.47
C TRP A 141 -15.08 -5.79 -1.27
N ASP A 142 -15.64 -6.99 -1.47
CA ASP A 142 -15.43 -8.14 -0.62
C ASP A 142 -14.63 -9.18 -1.42
N ILE A 143 -13.33 -9.26 -1.18
CA ILE A 143 -12.46 -10.17 -1.94
C ILE A 143 -12.69 -11.63 -1.63
N GLN A 144 -13.37 -11.96 -0.51
CA GLN A 144 -13.74 -13.33 -0.17
C GLN A 144 -14.95 -13.83 -0.96
N ALA A 145 -15.81 -12.92 -1.41
CA ALA A 145 -16.94 -13.25 -2.27
C ALA A 145 -16.53 -13.68 -3.69
N ASN A 146 -15.24 -13.49 -4.02
CA ASN A 146 -14.71 -13.84 -5.32
C ASN A 146 -14.44 -15.35 -5.40
N GLY A 147 -15.08 -16.01 -6.36
CA GLY A 147 -14.80 -17.42 -6.66
C GLY A 147 -13.39 -17.61 -7.27
N LYS A 148 -13.34 -18.08 -8.52
CA LYS A 148 -12.06 -18.35 -9.23
C LYS A 148 -11.64 -17.24 -10.22
N ASN A 149 -12.35 -16.12 -10.25
CA ASN A 149 -12.10 -15.05 -11.21
C ASN A 149 -10.94 -14.16 -10.73
N LYS A 150 -10.08 -13.76 -11.65
CA LYS A 150 -9.00 -12.79 -11.36
C LYS A 150 -9.47 -11.33 -11.35
N THR A 151 -10.73 -11.07 -11.68
CA THR A 151 -11.33 -9.74 -11.71
C THR A 151 -12.58 -9.72 -10.85
N LEU A 152 -12.76 -8.67 -10.07
CA LEU A 152 -13.91 -8.47 -9.20
C LEU A 152 -14.43 -7.04 -9.34
N ASP A 153 -15.71 -6.91 -9.65
CA ASP A 153 -16.40 -5.62 -9.67
C ASP A 153 -16.74 -5.15 -8.24
N ALA A 154 -16.86 -3.84 -8.06
CA ALA A 154 -17.23 -3.27 -6.76
C ALA A 154 -18.61 -3.80 -6.33
N SER A 155 -18.70 -4.26 -5.09
CA SER A 155 -19.96 -4.69 -4.48
C SER A 155 -20.89 -3.52 -4.21
N GLN A 156 -20.31 -2.34 -3.92
CA GLN A 156 -21.02 -1.09 -3.73
C GLN A 156 -20.17 0.08 -4.23
N ILE A 157 -20.84 1.09 -4.80
CA ILE A 157 -20.24 2.33 -5.26
C ILE A 157 -21.02 3.50 -4.66
N PHE A 158 -20.32 4.36 -3.91
CA PHE A 158 -20.88 5.55 -3.31
C PHE A 158 -20.35 6.80 -4.05
N LYS A 159 -21.24 7.69 -4.47
CA LYS A 159 -20.86 9.00 -4.98
C LYS A 159 -20.68 9.96 -3.81
N VAL A 160 -19.55 10.63 -3.73
CA VAL A 160 -19.21 11.55 -2.66
C VAL A 160 -18.80 12.92 -3.22
N CYS A 161 -19.04 13.99 -2.45
CA CYS A 161 -18.52 15.28 -2.82
C CYS A 161 -16.99 15.29 -2.62
N LEU A 162 -16.25 15.87 -3.57
CA LEU A 162 -14.77 15.91 -3.58
C LEU A 162 -14.13 16.36 -2.26
N MET A 163 -14.82 17.23 -1.51
CA MET A 163 -14.32 17.74 -0.21
C MET A 163 -14.11 16.68 0.86
N ILE A 164 -14.73 15.50 0.73
CA ILE A 164 -14.66 14.44 1.75
C ILE A 164 -13.48 13.50 1.48
N LEU A 165 -13.00 13.37 0.24
CA LEU A 165 -11.92 12.44 -0.13
C LEU A 165 -10.58 12.76 0.54
N PHE A 166 -10.29 14.03 0.81
CA PHE A 166 -9.07 14.44 1.50
C PHE A 166 -9.07 14.14 3.01
N GLN A 167 -10.23 13.91 3.63
CA GLN A 167 -10.33 13.61 5.07
C GLN A 167 -10.16 12.12 5.41
N PHE A 168 -10.25 11.22 4.41
CA PHE A 168 -10.09 9.77 4.64
C PHE A 168 -8.66 9.33 5.00
N GLU A 169 -7.68 10.19 4.90
CA GLU A 169 -6.30 9.86 5.28
C GLU A 169 -6.10 9.67 6.79
N HIS A 170 -7.01 10.19 7.64
CA HIS A 170 -6.87 10.19 9.09
C HIS A 170 -8.08 9.60 9.85
N ALA A 171 -9.15 9.24 9.17
CA ALA A 171 -10.31 8.63 9.82
C ALA A 171 -10.14 7.12 9.92
N ASN A 172 -9.81 6.62 11.10
CA ASN A 172 -10.16 5.27 11.49
C ASN A 172 -11.66 5.06 11.18
N LEU A 173 -11.99 3.99 10.48
CA LEU A 173 -13.34 3.59 10.02
C LEU A 173 -14.35 3.40 11.18
N GLU A 174 -14.39 4.26 12.17
CA GLU A 174 -15.41 4.21 13.25
C GLU A 174 -16.82 4.60 12.77
N LEU A 175 -16.93 5.22 11.60
CA LEU A 175 -18.23 5.72 11.10
C LEU A 175 -19.11 4.67 10.42
N CYS A 176 -18.62 3.47 10.14
CA CYS A 176 -19.43 2.44 9.47
C CYS A 176 -20.31 1.60 10.42
N SER A 177 -20.20 1.75 11.73
CA SER A 177 -20.96 0.90 12.67
C SER A 177 -22.35 1.45 13.04
N GLN A 178 -22.69 2.69 12.72
CA GLN A 178 -23.91 3.33 13.25
C GLN A 178 -25.08 3.43 12.26
N HIS A 179 -24.96 2.97 11.02
CA HIS A 179 -26.04 3.16 10.02
C HIS A 179 -26.54 1.89 9.33
N TRP A 180 -26.36 0.72 9.91
CA TRP A 180 -26.94 -0.52 9.40
C TRP A 180 -27.70 -1.24 10.53
N GLY A 181 -28.84 -0.70 10.90
CA GLY A 181 -29.90 -1.33 11.66
C GLY A 181 -31.10 -1.58 10.76
#